data_ba978bf85bd2146d3322eace26128f86
#
_entry.id   ba978bf85bd2146d3322eace26128f86
#
_cell.length_a   1.000
_cell.length_b   1.000
_cell.length_c   1.000
_cell.angle_alpha   90.00
_cell.angle_beta   90.00
_cell.angle_gamma   90.00
#
_symmetry.space_group_name_H-M   'P 1'
#
loop_
_entity.id
_entity.type
_entity.pdbx_description
1 polymer ?
#
loop_
_entity_poly.entity_id
_entity_poly.type
_entity_poly.pdbx_seq_one_letter_code
_entity_poly.pdbx_strand_id
1 'polypeptide(L)'
;KQKQLIKKILSDFPDSKSSLEYEDYLKDKTVGAASEFITRMLEENADEMMHTTTYADYIATRPRAERIGSHGLFTDDGVAVDLQKVSDELNAHTGNVWTAIVSLRREDAERLGYDDGSRWRDMLRSQTQTLSENLRIPMSNLRWFAAFHNESYHPHVHMIVYSTDPTEGYLS
;
A
#
# COMPACT_ATOMS: atom_id res chain seq x y z
N LYS A 1 11.10 -10.56 -11.35
CA LYS A 1 10.57 -10.30 -9.99
C LYS A 1 9.07 -10.59 -9.88
N GLN A 2 8.18 -10.01 -10.73
CA GLN A 2 6.72 -10.26 -10.66
C GLN A 2 6.35 -11.75 -10.78
N LYS A 3 6.93 -12.49 -11.72
CA LYS A 3 6.66 -13.93 -11.88
C LYS A 3 7.02 -14.75 -10.63
N GLN A 4 8.06 -14.37 -9.90
CA GLN A 4 8.44 -15.04 -8.66
C GLN A 4 7.44 -14.73 -7.55
N LEU A 5 6.96 -13.47 -7.48
CA LEU A 5 5.95 -13.05 -6.53
C LEU A 5 4.60 -13.73 -6.80
N ILE A 6 4.17 -13.80 -8.07
CA ILE A 6 2.95 -14.55 -8.44
C ILE A 6 3.08 -16.02 -8.03
N LYS A 7 4.21 -16.68 -8.28
CA LYS A 7 4.43 -18.05 -7.83
C LYS A 7 4.33 -18.21 -6.32
N LYS A 8 4.87 -17.25 -5.58
CA LYS A 8 4.79 -17.24 -4.12
C LYS A 8 3.35 -17.07 -3.65
N ILE A 9 2.63 -16.11 -4.20
CA ILE A 9 1.20 -15.88 -3.90
C ILE A 9 0.38 -17.14 -4.16
N LEU A 10 0.55 -17.79 -5.31
CA LEU A 10 -0.17 -19.01 -5.66
C LEU A 10 0.19 -20.21 -4.75
N SER A 11 1.37 -20.20 -4.16
CA SER A 11 1.79 -21.19 -3.17
C SER A 11 1.21 -20.93 -1.79
N ASP A 12 1.27 -19.68 -1.36
CA ASP A 12 0.84 -19.27 -0.02
C ASP A 12 -0.70 -19.16 0.07
N PHE A 13 -1.35 -18.81 -1.04
CA PHE A 13 -2.81 -18.62 -1.16
C PHE A 13 -3.35 -19.38 -2.38
N PRO A 14 -3.53 -20.70 -2.29
CA PRO A 14 -3.97 -21.53 -3.42
C PRO A 14 -5.31 -21.13 -4.04
N ASP A 15 -6.23 -20.58 -3.24
CA ASP A 15 -7.56 -20.14 -3.68
C ASP A 15 -7.49 -18.91 -4.62
N SER A 16 -6.36 -18.19 -4.61
CA SER A 16 -6.13 -17.06 -5.52
C SER A 16 -6.15 -17.43 -7.00
N LYS A 17 -6.00 -18.72 -7.32
CA LYS A 17 -6.12 -19.25 -8.69
C LYS A 17 -7.52 -19.08 -9.29
N SER A 18 -8.53 -18.93 -8.46
CA SER A 18 -9.94 -18.74 -8.87
C SER A 18 -10.33 -17.27 -9.00
N SER A 19 -9.42 -16.33 -8.78
CA SER A 19 -9.71 -14.91 -8.93
C SER A 19 -9.81 -14.48 -10.39
N LEU A 20 -10.69 -13.54 -10.69
CA LEU A 20 -10.85 -12.97 -12.04
C LEU A 20 -9.54 -12.35 -12.54
N GLU A 21 -8.81 -11.69 -11.66
CA GLU A 21 -7.53 -11.04 -11.96
C GLU A 21 -6.45 -12.07 -12.36
N TYR A 22 -6.48 -13.27 -11.77
CA TYR A 22 -5.59 -14.35 -12.19
C TYR A 22 -5.98 -14.93 -13.55
N GLU A 23 -7.27 -15.11 -13.81
CA GLU A 23 -7.76 -15.53 -15.13
C GLU A 23 -7.36 -14.53 -16.22
N ASP A 24 -7.50 -13.23 -15.96
CA ASP A 24 -7.10 -12.17 -16.88
C ASP A 24 -5.58 -12.17 -17.11
N TYR A 25 -4.79 -12.40 -16.06
CA TYR A 25 -3.34 -12.58 -16.19
C TYR A 25 -2.97 -13.81 -17.03
N LEU A 26 -3.73 -14.89 -16.95
CA LEU A 26 -3.49 -16.08 -17.79
C LEU A 26 -3.80 -15.85 -19.25
N LYS A 27 -4.86 -15.05 -19.54
CA LYS A 27 -5.26 -14.69 -20.93
C LYS A 27 -4.25 -13.73 -21.57
N ASP A 28 -3.83 -12.74 -20.81
CA ASP A 28 -2.91 -11.70 -21.29
C ASP A 28 -1.79 -11.49 -20.25
N LYS A 29 -0.65 -12.15 -20.47
CA LYS A 29 0.50 -12.13 -19.56
C LYS A 29 1.27 -10.80 -19.57
N THR A 30 0.55 -9.70 -19.54
CA THR A 30 1.11 -8.36 -19.46
C THR A 30 1.60 -8.01 -18.06
N VAL A 31 2.45 -7.00 -17.96
CA VAL A 31 2.88 -6.42 -16.70
C VAL A 31 1.69 -5.83 -15.94
N GLY A 32 0.73 -5.26 -16.67
CA GLY A 32 -0.50 -4.69 -16.10
C GLY A 32 -1.36 -5.75 -15.41
N ALA A 33 -1.74 -6.81 -16.13
CA ALA A 33 -2.56 -7.90 -15.58
C ALA A 33 -1.85 -8.59 -14.39
N ALA A 34 -0.53 -8.79 -14.48
CA ALA A 34 0.25 -9.30 -13.36
C ALA A 34 0.18 -8.38 -12.13
N SER A 35 0.24 -7.07 -12.36
CA SER A 35 0.18 -6.06 -11.30
C SER A 35 -1.19 -6.02 -10.63
N GLU A 36 -2.27 -6.08 -11.40
CA GLU A 36 -3.64 -6.12 -10.88
C GLU A 36 -3.89 -7.37 -10.03
N PHE A 37 -3.48 -8.54 -10.51
CA PHE A 37 -3.57 -9.76 -9.70
C PHE A 37 -2.80 -9.66 -8.38
N ILE A 38 -1.56 -9.19 -8.41
CA ILE A 38 -0.75 -9.01 -7.20
C ILE A 38 -1.42 -8.01 -6.25
N THR A 39 -1.91 -6.88 -6.75
CA THR A 39 -2.61 -5.88 -5.96
C THR A 39 -3.83 -6.46 -5.27
N ARG A 40 -4.66 -7.21 -6.00
CA ARG A 40 -5.85 -7.85 -5.46
C ARG A 40 -5.52 -8.82 -4.33
N MET A 41 -4.48 -9.63 -4.51
CA MET A 41 -4.06 -10.59 -3.49
C MET A 41 -3.50 -9.91 -2.23
N LEU A 42 -2.83 -8.77 -2.39
CA LEU A 42 -2.39 -7.95 -1.26
C LEU A 42 -3.57 -7.35 -0.49
N GLU A 43 -4.60 -6.89 -1.19
CA GLU A 43 -5.84 -6.39 -0.57
C GLU A 43 -6.53 -7.46 0.26
N GLU A 44 -6.67 -8.67 -0.29
CA GLU A 44 -7.38 -9.77 0.35
C GLU A 44 -6.62 -10.39 1.52
N ASN A 45 -5.29 -10.32 1.49
CA ASN A 45 -4.41 -10.98 2.46
C ASN A 45 -3.50 -10.00 3.20
N ALA A 46 -3.90 -8.74 3.30
CA ALA A 46 -3.09 -7.68 3.90
C ALA A 46 -2.63 -8.04 5.33
N ASP A 47 -3.52 -8.61 6.15
CA ASP A 47 -3.23 -8.97 7.54
C ASP A 47 -2.12 -10.00 7.66
N GLU A 48 -2.11 -11.03 6.80
CA GLU A 48 -1.06 -12.04 6.78
C GLU A 48 0.28 -11.50 6.25
N MET A 49 0.23 -10.62 5.26
CA MET A 49 1.42 -10.03 4.66
C MET A 49 2.08 -8.96 5.53
N MET A 50 1.33 -8.33 6.43
CA MET A 50 1.84 -7.31 7.35
C MET A 50 2.83 -7.84 8.38
N HIS A 51 2.83 -9.15 8.65
CA HIS A 51 3.80 -9.78 9.54
C HIS A 51 5.17 -10.05 8.89
N THR A 52 5.35 -9.65 7.65
CA THR A 52 6.62 -9.79 6.93
C THR A 52 7.18 -8.42 6.56
N THR A 53 8.49 -8.23 6.67
CA THR A 53 9.26 -7.04 6.19
C THR A 53 8.93 -6.65 4.77
N THR A 54 8.17 -7.48 4.08
CA THR A 54 7.93 -7.45 2.65
C THR A 54 6.88 -6.43 2.23
N TYR A 55 5.94 -5.99 3.13
CA TYR A 55 4.84 -5.15 2.66
C TYR A 55 5.26 -3.71 2.35
N ALA A 56 5.97 -3.05 3.26
CA ALA A 56 6.48 -1.69 3.02
C ALA A 56 7.48 -1.68 1.86
N ASP A 57 8.41 -2.64 1.82
CA ASP A 57 9.35 -2.81 0.71
C ASP A 57 8.63 -3.05 -0.61
N TYR A 58 7.60 -3.90 -0.58
CA TYR A 58 6.86 -4.24 -1.77
C TYR A 58 6.12 -3.02 -2.35
N ILE A 59 5.33 -2.29 -1.56
CA ILE A 59 4.59 -1.11 -2.05
C ILE A 59 5.53 0.02 -2.49
N ALA A 60 6.70 0.13 -1.86
CA ALA A 60 7.69 1.18 -2.16
C ALA A 60 8.52 0.91 -3.42
N THR A 61 8.69 -0.36 -3.81
CA THR A 61 9.67 -0.75 -4.85
C THR A 61 9.08 -1.40 -6.08
N ARG A 62 7.75 -1.64 -6.13
CA ARG A 62 7.16 -2.26 -7.32
C ARG A 62 7.28 -1.35 -8.57
N PRO A 63 7.25 -1.95 -9.79
CA PRO A 63 7.58 -1.24 -11.03
C PRO A 63 6.76 0.01 -11.33
N ARG A 64 5.50 0.07 -10.85
CA ARG A 64 4.61 1.21 -11.06
C ARG A 64 4.49 2.15 -9.86
N ALA A 65 5.22 1.88 -8.80
CA ALA A 65 5.35 2.84 -7.71
C ALA A 65 6.08 4.09 -8.20
N GLU A 66 5.44 5.25 -8.06
CA GLU A 66 6.08 6.52 -8.35
C GLU A 66 7.20 6.76 -7.34
N ARG A 67 8.42 6.91 -7.85
CA ARG A 67 9.59 7.04 -6.99
C ARG A 67 9.77 8.47 -6.49
N ILE A 68 10.06 8.57 -5.20
CA ILE A 68 10.52 9.79 -4.53
C ILE A 68 11.94 9.50 -4.07
N GLY A 69 12.94 9.76 -4.93
CA GLY A 69 14.32 9.31 -4.70
C GLY A 69 14.55 7.85 -5.10
N SER A 70 15.06 7.01 -4.17
CA SER A 70 15.39 5.60 -4.45
C SER A 70 14.19 4.64 -4.42
N HIS A 71 13.09 5.03 -3.78
CA HIS A 71 11.86 4.24 -3.60
C HIS A 71 10.62 5.14 -3.65
N GLY A 72 9.42 4.54 -3.58
CA GLY A 72 8.15 5.25 -3.68
C GLY A 72 7.45 5.53 -2.35
N LEU A 73 7.98 5.08 -1.22
CA LEU A 73 7.33 5.30 0.08
C LEU A 73 7.46 6.76 0.50
N PHE A 74 6.35 7.35 0.89
CA PHE A 74 6.27 8.73 1.40
C PHE A 74 5.41 8.78 2.67
N THR A 75 5.54 9.87 3.41
CA THR A 75 4.71 10.24 4.54
C THR A 75 4.38 11.73 4.45
N ASP A 76 4.27 12.43 5.56
CA ASP A 76 3.98 13.85 5.60
C ASP A 76 5.00 14.68 4.80
N ASP A 77 4.59 15.86 4.35
CA ASP A 77 5.43 16.72 3.53
C ASP A 77 6.70 17.14 4.26
N GLY A 78 7.83 17.11 3.52
CA GLY A 78 9.13 17.46 4.07
C GLY A 78 9.78 16.43 4.99
N VAL A 79 9.11 15.29 5.25
CA VAL A 79 9.69 14.18 6.02
C VAL A 79 10.32 13.17 5.08
N ALA A 80 11.64 13.00 5.18
CA ALA A 80 12.35 11.96 4.45
C ALA A 80 12.03 10.58 5.04
N VAL A 81 11.76 9.60 4.19
CA VAL A 81 11.47 8.22 4.59
C VAL A 81 12.68 7.34 4.34
N ASP A 82 13.19 6.74 5.41
CA ASP A 82 14.15 5.64 5.35
C ASP A 82 13.38 4.32 5.32
N LEU A 83 13.33 3.69 4.15
CA LEU A 83 12.55 2.47 3.93
C LEU A 83 12.99 1.31 4.84
N GLN A 84 14.30 1.15 5.06
CA GLN A 84 14.81 0.09 5.93
C GLN A 84 14.37 0.32 7.38
N LYS A 85 14.43 1.55 7.85
CA LYS A 85 13.99 1.92 9.20
C LYS A 85 12.49 1.67 9.38
N VAL A 86 11.67 2.01 8.40
CA VAL A 86 10.22 1.75 8.44
C VAL A 86 9.94 0.24 8.46
N SER A 87 10.63 -0.53 7.64
CA SER A 87 10.49 -1.99 7.62
C SER A 87 10.88 -2.62 8.95
N ASP A 88 11.98 -2.17 9.56
CA ASP A 88 12.45 -2.64 10.86
C ASP A 88 11.46 -2.28 11.98
N GLU A 89 10.91 -1.06 11.95
CA GLU A 89 9.91 -0.59 12.92
C GLU A 89 8.61 -1.42 12.82
N LEU A 90 8.13 -1.68 11.61
CA LEU A 90 6.94 -2.52 11.39
C LEU A 90 7.16 -3.96 11.84
N ASN A 91 8.35 -4.52 11.62
CA ASN A 91 8.70 -5.86 12.10
C ASN A 91 8.73 -5.98 13.63
N ALA A 92 9.20 -4.95 14.31
CA ALA A 92 9.26 -4.91 15.75
C ALA A 92 7.91 -4.53 16.40
N HIS A 93 6.98 -4.01 15.60
CA HIS A 93 5.68 -3.54 16.08
C HIS A 93 4.79 -4.73 16.49
N THR A 94 4.24 -4.67 17.71
CA THR A 94 3.39 -5.73 18.27
C THR A 94 1.90 -5.33 18.35
N GLY A 95 1.59 -4.08 18.04
CA GLY A 95 0.24 -3.54 18.04
C GLY A 95 -0.46 -3.66 16.67
N ASN A 96 -1.62 -3.03 16.56
CA ASN A 96 -2.37 -2.99 15.32
C ASN A 96 -1.66 -2.19 14.23
N VAL A 97 -1.70 -2.72 13.02
CA VAL A 97 -1.30 -2.02 11.80
C VAL A 97 -2.48 -2.06 10.84
N TRP A 98 -2.92 -0.89 10.42
CA TRP A 98 -4.00 -0.73 9.45
C TRP A 98 -3.43 -0.54 8.06
N THR A 99 -4.05 -1.18 7.09
CA THR A 99 -3.77 -0.93 5.67
C THR A 99 -5.01 -0.43 4.97
N ALA A 100 -4.80 0.47 4.02
CA ALA A 100 -5.86 0.96 3.17
C ALA A 100 -5.37 1.08 1.73
N ILE A 101 -6.28 0.88 0.79
CA ILE A 101 -6.05 1.18 -0.61
C ILE A 101 -7.13 2.17 -1.04
N VAL A 102 -6.67 3.32 -1.53
CA VAL A 102 -7.55 4.35 -2.07
C VAL A 102 -7.28 4.44 -3.56
N SER A 103 -8.30 4.20 -4.37
CA SER A 103 -8.18 4.19 -5.83
C SER A 103 -9.21 5.09 -6.50
N LEU A 104 -8.85 5.58 -7.66
CA LEU A 104 -9.74 6.26 -8.59
C LEU A 104 -9.75 5.54 -9.93
N ARG A 105 -10.81 5.70 -10.69
CA ARG A 105 -10.78 5.35 -12.11
C ARG A 105 -9.82 6.28 -12.83
N ARG A 106 -9.16 5.81 -13.89
CA ARG A 106 -8.20 6.62 -14.64
C ARG A 106 -8.78 7.95 -15.09
N GLU A 107 -9.97 7.93 -15.66
CA GLU A 107 -10.68 9.12 -16.15
C GLU A 107 -10.92 10.15 -15.03
N ASP A 108 -11.29 9.69 -13.84
CA ASP A 108 -11.51 10.56 -12.69
C ASP A 108 -10.19 11.09 -12.13
N ALA A 109 -9.15 10.27 -12.09
CA ALA A 109 -7.83 10.69 -11.65
C ALA A 109 -7.27 11.81 -12.53
N GLU A 110 -7.34 11.65 -13.86
CA GLU A 110 -6.91 12.67 -14.82
C GLU A 110 -7.73 13.96 -14.68
N ARG A 111 -9.07 13.84 -14.62
CA ARG A 111 -9.97 14.96 -14.47
C ARG A 111 -9.73 15.75 -13.17
N LEU A 112 -9.40 15.08 -12.08
CA LEU A 112 -9.22 15.66 -10.75
C LEU A 112 -7.75 16.00 -10.43
N GLY A 113 -6.82 15.68 -11.32
CA GLY A 113 -5.38 15.92 -11.13
C GLY A 113 -4.71 14.95 -10.14
N TYR A 114 -5.22 13.71 -10.03
CA TYR A 114 -4.66 12.64 -9.20
C TYR A 114 -3.84 11.63 -10.02
N ASP A 115 -3.25 12.08 -11.10
CA ASP A 115 -2.37 11.30 -11.98
C ASP A 115 -0.89 11.34 -11.55
N ASP A 116 -0.57 12.10 -10.50
CA ASP A 116 0.73 12.11 -9.83
C ASP A 116 0.62 11.96 -8.31
N GLY A 117 1.71 11.53 -7.68
CA GLY A 117 1.75 11.22 -6.25
C GLY A 117 1.64 12.44 -5.32
N SER A 118 1.91 13.66 -5.82
CA SER A 118 1.87 14.87 -4.98
C SER A 118 0.46 15.17 -4.49
N ARG A 119 -0.54 15.04 -5.36
CA ARG A 119 -1.95 15.21 -5.01
C ARG A 119 -2.43 14.18 -4.00
N TRP A 120 -2.02 12.94 -4.16
CA TRP A 120 -2.32 11.87 -3.20
C TRP A 120 -1.71 12.16 -1.84
N ARG A 121 -0.45 12.61 -1.79
CA ARG A 121 0.20 13.01 -0.54
C ARG A 121 -0.51 14.15 0.15
N ASP A 122 -0.90 15.20 -0.59
CA ASP A 122 -1.64 16.35 -0.04
C ASP A 122 -2.99 15.90 0.52
N MET A 123 -3.71 15.04 -0.18
CA MET A 123 -4.99 14.50 0.27
C MET A 123 -4.81 13.67 1.55
N LEU A 124 -3.87 12.72 1.60
CA LEU A 124 -3.63 11.91 2.77
C LEU A 124 -3.20 12.75 3.98
N ARG A 125 -2.33 13.74 3.76
CA ARG A 125 -1.94 14.68 4.80
C ARG A 125 -3.12 15.46 5.36
N SER A 126 -4.06 15.87 4.53
CA SER A 126 -5.27 16.58 4.97
C SER A 126 -6.21 15.71 5.80
N GLN A 127 -6.12 14.37 5.69
CA GLN A 127 -6.93 13.41 6.41
C GLN A 127 -6.28 12.89 7.70
N THR A 128 -5.09 13.34 8.05
CA THR A 128 -4.32 12.81 9.19
C THR A 128 -5.07 12.96 10.51
N GLN A 129 -5.71 14.11 10.74
CA GLN A 129 -6.50 14.32 11.94
C GLN A 129 -7.72 13.40 11.99
N THR A 130 -8.42 13.24 10.89
CA THR A 130 -9.57 12.31 10.77
C THR A 130 -9.14 10.88 11.05
N LEU A 131 -7.98 10.46 10.54
CA LEU A 131 -7.41 9.14 10.84
C LEU A 131 -7.11 8.99 12.34
N SER A 132 -6.46 9.99 12.94
CA SER A 132 -6.16 10.01 14.39
C SER A 132 -7.43 9.80 15.23
N GLU A 133 -8.47 10.57 14.94
CA GLU A 133 -9.73 10.53 15.67
C GLU A 133 -10.45 9.17 15.49
N ASN A 134 -10.58 8.70 14.24
CA ASN A 134 -11.30 7.46 13.94
C ASN A 134 -10.57 6.21 14.42
N LEU A 135 -9.25 6.20 14.33
CA LEU A 135 -8.44 5.08 14.80
C LEU A 135 -8.11 5.17 16.30
N ARG A 136 -8.51 6.26 16.97
CA ARG A 136 -8.20 6.53 18.39
C ARG A 136 -6.70 6.48 18.69
N ILE A 137 -5.92 7.03 17.79
CA ILE A 137 -4.46 7.17 17.91
C ILE A 137 -4.14 8.66 18.08
N PRO A 138 -3.54 9.10 19.19
CA PRO A 138 -3.11 10.49 19.34
C PRO A 138 -2.21 10.94 18.18
N MET A 139 -2.37 12.18 17.72
CA MET A 139 -1.58 12.73 16.60
C MET A 139 -0.06 12.58 16.81
N SER A 140 0.41 12.70 18.07
CA SER A 140 1.83 12.55 18.41
C SER A 140 2.36 11.12 18.19
N ASN A 141 1.46 10.12 18.27
CA ASN A 141 1.80 8.70 18.13
C ASN A 141 1.47 8.13 16.75
N LEU A 142 0.67 8.86 15.97
CA LEU A 142 0.24 8.41 14.65
C LEU A 142 1.43 8.35 13.68
N ARG A 143 1.55 7.19 13.02
CA ARG A 143 2.47 6.98 11.90
C ARG A 143 1.66 6.54 10.70
N TRP A 144 1.95 7.15 9.56
CA TRP A 144 1.40 6.69 8.29
C TRP A 144 2.45 6.79 7.19
N PHE A 145 2.42 5.82 6.30
CA PHE A 145 3.25 5.77 5.10
C PHE A 145 2.39 5.31 3.93
N ALA A 146 2.71 5.77 2.75
CA ALA A 146 1.99 5.39 1.55
C ALA A 146 2.92 5.31 0.35
N ALA A 147 2.46 4.63 -0.70
CA ALA A 147 3.11 4.63 -2.00
C ALA A 147 2.05 4.76 -3.09
N PHE A 148 2.27 5.64 -4.05
CA PHE A 148 1.40 5.83 -5.19
C PHE A 148 1.79 4.88 -6.33
N HIS A 149 0.81 4.13 -6.80
CA HIS A 149 0.95 3.22 -7.92
C HIS A 149 0.14 3.75 -9.11
N ASN A 150 0.85 4.19 -10.15
CA ASN A 150 0.24 4.74 -11.35
C ASN A 150 -0.15 3.61 -12.32
N GLU A 151 -1.15 2.82 -11.92
CA GLU A 151 -1.68 1.75 -12.74
C GLU A 151 -2.57 2.29 -13.88
N SER A 152 -2.61 1.55 -15.01
CA SER A 152 -3.24 2.05 -16.23
C SER A 152 -4.72 2.34 -16.08
N TYR A 153 -5.47 1.51 -15.34
CA TYR A 153 -6.93 1.63 -15.20
C TYR A 153 -7.34 2.25 -13.87
N HIS A 154 -6.59 1.96 -12.80
CA HIS A 154 -6.91 2.39 -11.45
C HIS A 154 -5.65 2.90 -10.74
N PRO A 155 -5.26 4.17 -10.92
CA PRO A 155 -4.23 4.76 -10.09
C PRO A 155 -4.69 4.76 -8.63
N HIS A 156 -3.81 4.33 -7.73
CA HIS A 156 -4.13 4.12 -6.34
C HIS A 156 -2.94 4.32 -5.42
N VAL A 157 -3.22 4.54 -4.15
CA VAL A 157 -2.21 4.52 -3.09
C VAL A 157 -2.44 3.34 -2.17
N HIS A 158 -1.36 2.67 -1.81
CA HIS A 158 -1.30 1.78 -0.65
C HIS A 158 -0.88 2.58 0.56
N MET A 159 -1.60 2.46 1.65
CA MET A 159 -1.35 3.17 2.88
C MET A 159 -1.17 2.21 4.05
N ILE A 160 -0.20 2.50 4.91
CA ILE A 160 0.06 1.81 6.17
C ILE A 160 -0.13 2.83 7.29
N VAL A 161 -0.90 2.48 8.31
CA VAL A 161 -1.18 3.35 9.47
C VAL A 161 -1.05 2.56 10.76
N TYR A 162 -0.32 3.09 11.73
CA TYR A 162 -0.16 2.48 13.04
C TYR A 162 0.20 3.54 14.10
N SER A 163 0.16 3.13 15.36
CA SER A 163 0.63 3.94 16.48
C SER A 163 2.04 3.55 16.89
N THR A 164 2.82 4.50 17.38
CA THR A 164 4.09 4.21 18.08
C THR A 164 3.84 3.49 19.42
N ASP A 165 2.63 3.60 19.99
CA ASP A 165 2.19 2.84 21.16
C ASP A 165 1.42 1.59 20.70
N PRO A 166 1.91 0.37 20.98
CA PRO A 166 1.26 -0.87 20.52
C PRO A 166 -0.09 -1.15 21.18
N THR A 167 -0.49 -0.38 22.17
CA THR A 167 -1.80 -0.52 22.85
C THR A 167 -2.90 0.33 22.24
N GLU A 168 -2.57 1.21 21.30
CA GLU A 168 -3.49 2.11 20.63
C GLU A 168 -3.95 1.58 19.26
N GLY A 169 -4.96 2.22 18.68
CA GLY A 169 -5.46 1.89 17.34
C GLY A 169 -6.37 0.67 17.27
N TYR A 170 -6.98 0.29 18.40
CA TYR A 170 -7.97 -0.78 18.46
C TYR A 170 -9.38 -0.21 18.36
N LEU A 171 -10.12 -0.66 17.36
CA LEU A 171 -11.54 -0.34 17.21
C LEU A 171 -12.37 -1.39 17.95
N SER A 172 -13.28 -0.92 18.80
CA SER A 172 -14.25 -1.76 19.54
C SER A 172 -15.51 -1.99 18.69
#